data_5f7095d3e8ae71afa800c32612477d13
#
_entry.id   5f7095d3e8ae71afa800c32612477d13
#
_cell.length_a   1.000
_cell.length_b   1.000
_cell.length_c   1.000
_cell.angle_alpha   90.00
_cell.angle_beta   90.00
_cell.angle_gamma   90.00
#
_symmetry.space_group_name_H-M   'P 1'
#
loop_
_entity.id
_entity.type
_entity.pdbx_description
1 polymer ?
#
loop_
_entity_poly.entity_id
_entity_poly.type
_entity_poly.pdbx_seq_one_letter_code
_entity_poly.pdbx_strand_id
1 'polypeptide(L)'
;IYANGMPTHLVDRAPNMRKVTNDEGKVSDAWFLGDQQVVTLGAVTQAGRRFEDPAELDFVEVWEDVREGAYKPDAMLEELEMDGVWGAVVQPSQGLFWYHIEDSEILSGICHAYNNWLVDFVSSQPDRLKGTAMLNVDDPREAAKELERCVDLGIQTAFIPVAPLSHQPYRDPIYDPLWDAANETGTVLLMHIATQRANVPGCEIGVDMSTYTPAGLRPTQDYWVRYAMTDIIFAGVCERYPKIKIGSTEHEASWIVKPMMDFTAAV
;
A
#
# COMPACT_ATOMS: atom_id res chain seq x y z
N ILE A 1 5.19 -14.19 -6.27
CA ILE A 1 5.91 -12.97 -5.98
C ILE A 1 6.90 -13.25 -4.84
N TYR A 2 6.45 -13.42 -3.60
CA TYR A 2 7.30 -13.39 -2.41
C TYR A 2 8.30 -14.56 -2.32
N ALA A 3 7.87 -15.80 -2.53
CA ALA A 3 8.75 -16.98 -2.44
C ALA A 3 9.97 -16.93 -3.37
N ASN A 4 9.86 -16.21 -4.50
CA ASN A 4 10.94 -16.12 -5.49
C ASN A 4 11.64 -14.76 -5.49
N GLY A 5 11.07 -13.75 -4.84
CA GLY A 5 11.56 -12.36 -4.88
C GLY A 5 12.23 -11.88 -3.58
N MET A 6 11.98 -12.58 -2.46
CA MET A 6 12.59 -12.23 -1.17
C MET A 6 14.06 -12.67 -1.09
N PRO A 7 14.87 -11.97 -0.28
CA PRO A 7 16.24 -12.42 0.03
C PRO A 7 16.26 -13.87 0.53
N THR A 8 17.27 -14.65 0.13
CA THR A 8 17.35 -16.09 0.35
C THR A 8 17.16 -16.50 1.83
N HIS A 9 17.68 -15.69 2.76
CA HIS A 9 17.57 -15.96 4.20
C HIS A 9 16.16 -15.70 4.78
N LEU A 10 15.27 -15.07 4.02
CA LEU A 10 13.88 -14.77 4.40
C LEU A 10 12.84 -15.64 3.68
N VAL A 11 13.25 -16.45 2.70
CA VAL A 11 12.33 -17.22 1.85
C VAL A 11 11.43 -18.14 2.66
N ASP A 12 11.96 -18.80 3.68
CA ASP A 12 11.18 -19.72 4.54
C ASP A 12 10.13 -18.97 5.39
N ARG A 13 10.25 -17.66 5.51
CA ARG A 13 9.34 -16.76 6.24
C ARG A 13 8.46 -15.94 5.29
N ALA A 14 8.55 -16.20 3.98
CA ALA A 14 7.81 -15.46 2.98
C ALA A 14 6.29 -15.63 3.15
N PRO A 15 5.51 -14.58 2.86
CA PRO A 15 4.07 -14.73 2.76
C PRO A 15 3.69 -15.84 1.78
N ASN A 16 2.72 -16.66 2.17
CA ASN A 16 2.23 -17.75 1.35
C ASN A 16 0.70 -17.80 1.34
N MET A 17 0.16 -18.43 0.32
CA MET A 17 -1.29 -18.57 0.17
C MET A 17 -1.71 -19.99 0.53
N ARG A 18 -2.79 -20.11 1.31
CA ARG A 18 -3.36 -21.39 1.75
C ARG A 18 -4.87 -21.35 1.59
N LYS A 19 -5.46 -22.53 1.33
CA LYS A 19 -6.91 -22.68 1.35
C LYS A 19 -7.42 -22.69 2.79
N VAL A 20 -8.48 -21.94 3.03
CA VAL A 20 -9.21 -21.87 4.30
C VAL A 20 -10.67 -22.18 4.05
N THR A 21 -11.35 -22.67 5.08
CA THR A 21 -12.79 -22.95 5.01
C THR A 21 -13.47 -22.13 6.10
N ASN A 22 -14.48 -21.35 5.73
CA ASN A 22 -15.27 -20.58 6.69
C ASN A 22 -16.31 -21.45 7.41
N ASP A 23 -17.02 -20.86 8.36
CA ASP A 23 -18.06 -21.57 9.17
C ASP A 23 -19.23 -22.08 8.33
N GLU A 24 -19.45 -21.55 7.14
CA GLU A 24 -20.47 -21.99 6.19
C GLU A 24 -19.98 -23.14 5.28
N GLY A 25 -18.74 -23.57 5.44
CA GLY A 25 -18.12 -24.62 4.61
C GLY A 25 -17.61 -24.15 3.24
N LYS A 26 -17.61 -22.84 2.98
CA LYS A 26 -17.07 -22.27 1.74
C LYS A 26 -15.55 -22.20 1.80
N VAL A 27 -14.89 -22.59 0.69
CA VAL A 27 -13.44 -22.59 0.55
C VAL A 27 -12.97 -21.29 -0.09
N SER A 28 -11.95 -20.68 0.49
CA SER A 28 -11.29 -19.48 -0.02
C SER A 28 -9.78 -19.61 0.05
N ASP A 29 -9.05 -18.90 -0.79
CA ASP A 29 -7.63 -18.70 -0.59
C ASP A 29 -7.38 -17.50 0.34
N ALA A 30 -6.40 -17.62 1.21
CA ALA A 30 -6.00 -16.56 2.13
C ALA A 30 -4.48 -16.45 2.22
N TRP A 31 -4.01 -15.23 2.43
CA TRP A 31 -2.61 -14.96 2.68
C TRP A 31 -2.24 -15.18 4.14
N PHE A 32 -1.11 -15.83 4.34
CA PHE A 32 -0.53 -16.13 5.62
C PHE A 32 0.89 -15.59 5.74
N LEU A 33 1.22 -15.16 6.96
CA LEU A 33 2.60 -14.97 7.40
C LEU A 33 2.86 -15.90 8.57
N GLY A 34 3.73 -16.90 8.38
CA GLY A 34 3.82 -18.00 9.32
C GLY A 34 2.49 -18.75 9.43
N ASP A 35 1.93 -18.85 10.63
CA ASP A 35 0.63 -19.45 10.88
C ASP A 35 -0.51 -18.43 11.01
N GLN A 36 -0.19 -17.14 10.91
CA GLN A 36 -1.18 -16.09 11.03
C GLN A 36 -1.82 -15.77 9.67
N GLN A 37 -3.14 -15.88 9.59
CA GLN A 37 -3.91 -15.38 8.46
C GLN A 37 -3.94 -13.86 8.48
N VAL A 38 -3.61 -13.26 7.35
CA VAL A 38 -3.56 -11.78 7.19
C VAL A 38 -4.82 -11.27 6.51
N VAL A 39 -5.17 -11.85 5.35
CA VAL A 39 -6.31 -11.40 4.56
C VAL A 39 -6.76 -12.51 3.62
N THR A 40 -8.07 -12.62 3.35
CA THR A 40 -8.61 -13.50 2.30
C THR A 40 -8.42 -12.90 0.93
N LEU A 41 -8.29 -13.73 -0.10
CA LEU A 41 -8.14 -13.28 -1.48
C LEU A 41 -9.36 -12.47 -1.93
N GLY A 42 -10.56 -12.90 -1.57
CA GLY A 42 -11.81 -12.26 -1.93
C GLY A 42 -11.98 -10.83 -1.42
N ALA A 43 -11.19 -10.39 -0.43
CA ALA A 43 -11.23 -9.02 0.04
C ALA A 43 -10.87 -7.96 -1.04
N VAL A 44 -10.10 -8.35 -2.06
CA VAL A 44 -9.59 -7.43 -3.10
C VAL A 44 -9.86 -7.91 -4.53
N THR A 45 -10.52 -9.06 -4.73
CA THR A 45 -10.76 -9.67 -6.04
C THR A 45 -12.23 -9.65 -6.45
N GLN A 46 -12.89 -8.49 -6.33
CA GLN A 46 -14.33 -8.34 -6.57
C GLN A 46 -14.68 -7.92 -8.01
N ALA A 47 -13.68 -7.72 -8.88
CA ALA A 47 -13.88 -7.27 -10.25
C ALA A 47 -14.81 -8.23 -11.04
N GLY A 48 -15.79 -7.67 -11.74
CA GLY A 48 -16.77 -8.41 -12.51
C GLY A 48 -17.98 -8.94 -11.72
N ARG A 49 -17.96 -8.81 -10.39
CA ARG A 49 -19.13 -9.13 -9.55
C ARG A 49 -20.09 -7.94 -9.49
N ARG A 50 -21.38 -8.24 -9.43
CA ARG A 50 -22.43 -7.24 -9.20
C ARG A 50 -23.12 -7.55 -7.90
N PHE A 51 -23.25 -6.54 -7.07
CA PHE A 51 -23.96 -6.62 -5.80
C PHE A 51 -25.16 -5.67 -5.87
N GLU A 52 -26.37 -6.20 -5.95
CA GLU A 52 -27.60 -5.42 -5.85
C GLU A 52 -27.87 -5.08 -4.38
N ASP A 53 -27.55 -6.02 -3.47
CA ASP A 53 -27.58 -5.81 -2.02
C ASP A 53 -26.14 -5.87 -1.45
N PRO A 54 -25.66 -4.82 -0.76
CA PRO A 54 -24.36 -4.86 -0.08
C PRO A 54 -24.20 -5.99 0.95
N ALA A 55 -25.34 -6.53 1.48
CA ALA A 55 -25.31 -7.67 2.39
C ALA A 55 -24.92 -8.99 1.69
N GLU A 56 -25.01 -9.05 0.37
CA GLU A 56 -24.60 -10.22 -0.42
C GLU A 56 -23.10 -10.21 -0.75
N LEU A 57 -22.35 -9.18 -0.31
CA LEU A 57 -20.92 -9.12 -0.50
C LEU A 57 -20.24 -10.31 0.18
N ASP A 58 -19.62 -11.17 -0.60
CA ASP A 58 -18.91 -12.35 -0.13
C ASP A 58 -17.40 -12.20 -0.38
N PHE A 59 -16.60 -12.39 0.64
CA PHE A 59 -15.15 -12.34 0.57
C PHE A 59 -14.51 -13.72 0.28
N VAL A 60 -15.31 -14.66 -0.19
CA VAL A 60 -14.87 -15.99 -0.61
C VAL A 60 -14.36 -15.93 -2.05
N GLU A 61 -13.11 -16.29 -2.26
CA GLU A 61 -12.49 -16.36 -3.58
C GLU A 61 -11.36 -17.38 -3.57
N VAL A 62 -11.21 -18.13 -4.65
CA VAL A 62 -10.07 -19.00 -4.90
C VAL A 62 -9.23 -18.44 -6.04
N TRP A 63 -7.92 -18.68 -6.00
CA TRP A 63 -7.00 -18.15 -7.01
C TRP A 63 -7.37 -18.53 -8.44
N GLU A 64 -7.93 -19.71 -8.60
CA GLU A 64 -8.35 -20.25 -9.91
C GLU A 64 -9.44 -19.40 -10.57
N ASP A 65 -10.24 -18.64 -9.81
CA ASP A 65 -11.34 -17.81 -10.29
C ASP A 65 -10.95 -16.32 -10.43
N VAL A 66 -9.73 -15.95 -10.00
CA VAL A 66 -9.24 -14.57 -10.14
C VAL A 66 -9.04 -14.21 -11.59
N ARG A 67 -9.60 -13.08 -12.02
CA ARG A 67 -9.48 -12.58 -13.39
C ARG A 67 -8.01 -12.33 -13.76
N GLU A 68 -7.65 -12.67 -14.98
CA GLU A 68 -6.27 -12.53 -15.47
C GLU A 68 -5.75 -11.09 -15.45
N GLY A 69 -6.62 -10.10 -15.63
CA GLY A 69 -6.26 -8.68 -15.51
C GLY A 69 -5.69 -8.26 -14.13
N ALA A 70 -5.93 -9.06 -13.09
CA ALA A 70 -5.33 -8.80 -11.76
C ALA A 70 -3.82 -9.12 -11.69
N TYR A 71 -3.28 -9.93 -12.62
CA TYR A 71 -1.89 -10.42 -12.55
C TYR A 71 -1.17 -10.56 -13.90
N LYS A 72 -1.85 -10.29 -15.02
CA LYS A 72 -1.27 -10.26 -16.36
C LYS A 72 -1.44 -8.87 -16.97
N PRO A 73 -0.35 -8.18 -17.36
CA PRO A 73 -0.45 -6.80 -17.84
C PRO A 73 -1.26 -6.65 -19.13
N ASP A 74 -1.13 -7.58 -20.08
CA ASP A 74 -1.89 -7.52 -21.33
C ASP A 74 -3.40 -7.69 -21.09
N ALA A 75 -3.79 -8.64 -20.23
CA ALA A 75 -5.19 -8.83 -19.86
C ALA A 75 -5.75 -7.61 -19.08
N MET A 76 -4.94 -6.98 -18.23
CA MET A 76 -5.33 -5.73 -17.57
C MET A 76 -5.62 -4.63 -18.57
N LEU A 77 -4.79 -4.48 -19.61
CA LEU A 77 -4.99 -3.46 -20.63
C LEU A 77 -6.23 -3.73 -21.49
N GLU A 78 -6.52 -5.00 -21.82
CA GLU A 78 -7.74 -5.38 -22.52
C GLU A 78 -8.99 -5.01 -21.69
N GLU A 79 -8.96 -5.27 -20.37
CA GLU A 79 -10.07 -4.91 -19.47
C GLU A 79 -10.23 -3.40 -19.33
N LEU A 80 -9.13 -2.64 -19.22
CA LEU A 80 -9.16 -1.18 -19.19
C LEU A 80 -9.73 -0.58 -20.48
N GLU A 81 -9.39 -1.16 -21.65
CA GLU A 81 -9.93 -0.74 -22.95
C GLU A 81 -11.43 -0.94 -23.05
N MET A 82 -11.98 -2.04 -22.51
CA MET A 82 -13.42 -2.26 -22.45
C MET A 82 -14.16 -1.16 -21.68
N ASP A 83 -13.52 -0.61 -20.66
CA ASP A 83 -14.05 0.49 -19.83
C ASP A 83 -13.70 1.89 -20.38
N GLY A 84 -13.01 1.98 -21.54
CA GLY A 84 -12.58 3.24 -22.13
C GLY A 84 -11.43 3.91 -21.38
N VAL A 85 -10.68 3.17 -20.59
CA VAL A 85 -9.53 3.65 -19.79
C VAL A 85 -8.24 3.40 -20.58
N TRP A 86 -7.47 4.46 -20.82
CA TRP A 86 -6.24 4.37 -21.60
C TRP A 86 -5.08 3.71 -20.84
N GLY A 87 -4.96 3.94 -19.56
CA GLY A 87 -3.83 3.44 -18.76
C GLY A 87 -4.08 3.53 -17.27
N ALA A 88 -3.21 2.92 -16.49
CA ALA A 88 -3.36 2.86 -15.03
C ALA A 88 -2.03 3.08 -14.28
N VAL A 89 -2.16 3.54 -13.03
CA VAL A 89 -1.10 3.47 -12.04
C VAL A 89 -1.37 2.26 -11.15
N VAL A 90 -0.56 1.23 -11.34
CA VAL A 90 -0.68 -0.04 -10.60
C VAL A 90 -0.21 0.17 -9.17
N GLN A 91 -1.06 -0.14 -8.22
CA GLN A 91 -0.82 -0.03 -6.78
C GLN A 91 -0.91 -1.41 -6.12
N PRO A 92 -0.20 -1.66 -5.00
CA PRO A 92 -0.35 -2.90 -4.26
C PRO A 92 -1.76 -2.98 -3.66
N SER A 93 -2.51 -4.03 -3.95
CA SER A 93 -3.81 -4.27 -3.34
C SER A 93 -3.64 -4.98 -2.00
N GLN A 94 -3.40 -6.29 -2.00
CA GLN A 94 -3.12 -7.03 -0.78
C GLN A 94 -1.79 -6.63 -0.13
N GLY A 95 -0.86 -6.09 -0.90
CA GLY A 95 0.42 -5.57 -0.41
C GLY A 95 0.27 -4.51 0.68
N LEU A 96 -0.82 -3.76 0.69
CA LEU A 96 -1.09 -2.73 1.70
C LEU A 96 -1.18 -3.31 3.12
N PHE A 97 -1.69 -4.54 3.28
CA PHE A 97 -1.83 -5.18 4.59
C PHE A 97 -0.49 -5.62 5.20
N TRP A 98 0.59 -5.72 4.40
CA TRP A 98 1.90 -6.09 4.93
C TRP A 98 2.52 -5.00 5.80
N TYR A 99 2.13 -3.75 5.67
CA TYR A 99 2.61 -2.68 6.55
C TYR A 99 2.30 -2.91 8.04
N HIS A 100 1.33 -3.76 8.36
CA HIS A 100 1.00 -4.12 9.74
C HIS A 100 1.96 -5.15 10.37
N ILE A 101 2.92 -5.70 9.63
CA ILE A 101 3.89 -6.67 10.14
C ILE A 101 4.85 -5.97 11.10
N GLU A 102 5.05 -6.53 12.30
CA GLU A 102 6.00 -5.99 13.28
C GLU A 102 7.45 -6.13 12.84
N ASP A 103 7.78 -7.27 12.21
CA ASP A 103 9.12 -7.60 11.76
C ASP A 103 9.52 -6.75 10.56
N SER A 104 10.36 -5.76 10.80
CA SER A 104 10.83 -4.80 9.80
C SER A 104 11.68 -5.44 8.71
N GLU A 105 12.45 -6.48 9.03
CA GLU A 105 13.27 -7.18 8.04
C GLU A 105 12.40 -7.95 7.04
N ILE A 106 11.37 -8.63 7.53
CA ILE A 106 10.39 -9.31 6.66
C ILE A 106 9.65 -8.29 5.80
N LEU A 107 9.20 -7.16 6.37
CA LEU A 107 8.53 -6.13 5.61
C LEU A 107 9.43 -5.59 4.49
N SER A 108 10.71 -5.32 4.76
CA SER A 108 11.67 -4.89 3.75
C SER A 108 11.84 -5.92 2.63
N GLY A 109 11.92 -7.21 2.97
CA GLY A 109 11.97 -8.30 2.00
C GLY A 109 10.71 -8.38 1.13
N ILE A 110 9.54 -8.20 1.72
CA ILE A 110 8.25 -8.16 1.01
C ILE A 110 8.19 -6.96 0.04
N CYS A 111 8.55 -5.76 0.51
CA CYS A 111 8.60 -4.56 -0.32
C CYS A 111 9.52 -4.75 -1.52
N HIS A 112 10.74 -5.26 -1.29
CA HIS A 112 11.70 -5.54 -2.35
C HIS A 112 11.16 -6.55 -3.38
N ALA A 113 10.57 -7.66 -2.92
CA ALA A 113 9.99 -8.67 -3.81
C ALA A 113 8.81 -8.13 -4.63
N TYR A 114 7.95 -7.33 -4.01
CA TYR A 114 6.86 -6.66 -4.70
C TYR A 114 7.38 -5.67 -5.74
N ASN A 115 8.36 -4.83 -5.40
CA ASN A 115 8.91 -3.82 -6.29
C ASN A 115 9.55 -4.46 -7.54
N ASN A 116 10.24 -5.59 -7.39
CA ASN A 116 10.79 -6.32 -8.54
C ASN A 116 9.68 -6.86 -9.45
N TRP A 117 8.65 -7.48 -8.89
CA TRP A 117 7.50 -7.92 -9.65
C TRP A 117 6.79 -6.76 -10.36
N LEU A 118 6.65 -5.62 -9.68
CA LEU A 118 6.01 -4.43 -10.24
C LEU A 118 6.75 -3.91 -11.47
N VAL A 119 8.08 -3.84 -11.39
CA VAL A 119 8.94 -3.45 -12.53
C VAL A 119 8.68 -4.37 -13.72
N ASP A 120 8.70 -5.69 -13.52
CA ASP A 120 8.45 -6.67 -14.58
C ASP A 120 7.04 -6.48 -15.16
N PHE A 121 6.05 -6.25 -14.31
CA PHE A 121 4.65 -6.08 -14.73
C PHE A 121 4.44 -4.84 -15.59
N VAL A 122 4.92 -3.66 -15.17
CA VAL A 122 4.69 -2.40 -15.88
C VAL A 122 5.63 -2.18 -17.06
N SER A 123 6.79 -2.84 -17.09
CA SER A 123 7.77 -2.68 -18.17
C SER A 123 7.29 -3.21 -19.52
N SER A 124 6.30 -4.09 -19.52
CA SER A 124 5.69 -4.61 -20.75
C SER A 124 4.96 -3.53 -21.56
N GLN A 125 4.39 -2.51 -20.87
CA GLN A 125 3.61 -1.43 -21.45
C GLN A 125 3.87 -0.10 -20.72
N PRO A 126 5.12 0.41 -20.76
CA PRO A 126 5.56 1.50 -19.88
C PRO A 126 4.88 2.85 -20.16
N ASP A 127 4.25 3.02 -21.33
CA ASP A 127 3.50 4.23 -21.64
C ASP A 127 2.12 4.21 -20.98
N ARG A 128 1.53 3.05 -20.80
CA ARG A 128 0.16 2.85 -20.32
C ARG A 128 0.09 2.41 -18.87
N LEU A 129 1.08 1.65 -18.39
CA LEU A 129 1.16 1.15 -17.02
C LEU A 129 2.30 1.85 -16.27
N LYS A 130 1.97 2.46 -15.17
CA LYS A 130 2.92 3.01 -14.20
C LYS A 130 2.79 2.24 -12.89
N GLY A 131 3.85 2.19 -12.11
CA GLY A 131 3.83 1.43 -10.87
C GLY A 131 4.07 2.31 -9.65
N THR A 132 3.49 1.95 -8.51
CA THR A 132 3.78 2.53 -7.20
C THR A 132 4.53 1.51 -6.35
N ALA A 133 5.81 1.78 -6.07
CA ALA A 133 6.65 0.93 -5.22
C ALA A 133 6.16 0.93 -3.76
N MET A 134 6.55 -0.06 -2.99
CA MET A 134 6.37 -0.10 -1.54
C MET A 134 7.69 0.20 -0.84
N LEU A 135 7.69 1.07 0.17
CA LEU A 135 8.86 1.36 0.98
C LEU A 135 8.59 1.03 2.44
N ASN A 136 9.49 0.28 3.06
CA ASN A 136 9.56 0.17 4.51
C ASN A 136 10.37 1.35 5.05
N VAL A 137 9.75 2.23 5.82
CA VAL A 137 10.39 3.44 6.35
C VAL A 137 10.89 3.30 7.79
N ASP A 138 10.89 2.11 8.34
CA ASP A 138 11.41 1.86 9.69
C ASP A 138 12.91 2.18 9.78
N ASP A 139 13.66 1.98 8.68
CA ASP A 139 14.96 2.57 8.45
C ASP A 139 14.89 3.51 7.23
N PRO A 140 14.80 4.84 7.45
CA PRO A 140 14.67 5.80 6.35
C PRO A 140 15.87 5.86 5.40
N ARG A 141 17.04 5.39 5.81
CA ARG A 141 18.22 5.31 4.93
C ARG A 141 18.11 4.15 3.96
N GLU A 142 17.65 2.99 4.45
CA GLU A 142 17.38 1.84 3.56
C GLU A 142 16.17 2.12 2.66
N ALA A 143 15.14 2.81 3.17
CA ALA A 143 14.02 3.28 2.34
C ALA A 143 14.47 4.21 1.20
N ALA A 144 15.40 5.13 1.47
CA ALA A 144 15.99 6.00 0.45
C ALA A 144 16.70 5.19 -0.64
N LYS A 145 17.54 4.22 -0.27
CA LYS A 145 18.24 3.35 -1.23
C LYS A 145 17.27 2.53 -2.10
N GLU A 146 16.21 1.99 -1.48
CA GLU A 146 15.19 1.25 -2.22
C GLU A 146 14.39 2.15 -3.15
N LEU A 147 14.10 3.40 -2.74
CA LEU A 147 13.48 4.40 -3.58
C LEU A 147 14.34 4.71 -4.81
N GLU A 148 15.64 5.01 -4.61
CA GLU A 148 16.59 5.29 -5.69
C GLU A 148 16.69 4.10 -6.65
N ARG A 149 16.78 2.88 -6.12
CA ARG A 149 16.79 1.65 -6.92
C ARG A 149 15.52 1.52 -7.77
N CYS A 150 14.35 1.79 -7.21
CA CYS A 150 13.10 1.75 -7.96
C CYS A 150 13.04 2.81 -9.06
N VAL A 151 13.58 4.00 -8.82
CA VAL A 151 13.70 5.07 -9.83
C VAL A 151 14.60 4.63 -10.98
N ASP A 152 15.76 4.04 -10.69
CA ASP A 152 16.68 3.51 -11.71
C ASP A 152 16.02 2.43 -12.57
N LEU A 153 15.04 1.72 -12.02
CA LEU A 153 14.23 0.72 -12.72
C LEU A 153 12.96 1.30 -13.38
N GLY A 154 12.77 2.63 -13.35
CA GLY A 154 11.70 3.32 -14.05
C GLY A 154 10.43 3.58 -13.23
N ILE A 155 10.40 3.28 -11.93
CA ILE A 155 9.27 3.55 -11.03
C ILE A 155 9.44 4.94 -10.39
N GLN A 156 8.45 5.82 -10.56
CA GLN A 156 8.52 7.22 -10.11
C GLN A 156 7.51 7.57 -9.01
N THR A 157 6.81 6.59 -8.48
CA THR A 157 5.90 6.76 -7.34
C THR A 157 6.17 5.67 -6.31
N ALA A 158 6.05 6.00 -5.03
CA ALA A 158 6.28 5.04 -3.95
C ALA A 158 5.34 5.29 -2.77
N PHE A 159 4.82 4.22 -2.18
CA PHE A 159 4.09 4.29 -0.92
C PHE A 159 5.04 4.37 0.27
N ILE A 160 4.68 5.26 1.17
CA ILE A 160 5.14 5.28 2.57
C ILE A 160 3.94 5.02 3.49
N PRO A 161 4.13 4.43 4.66
CA PRO A 161 3.04 4.23 5.62
C PRO A 161 2.31 5.54 5.93
N VAL A 162 0.97 5.49 5.99
CA VAL A 162 0.20 6.66 6.43
C VAL A 162 0.44 6.99 7.91
N ALA A 163 0.85 6.01 8.70
CA ALA A 163 1.37 6.20 10.06
C ALA A 163 2.63 5.34 10.24
N PRO A 164 3.80 5.96 10.39
CA PRO A 164 5.04 5.24 10.68
C PRO A 164 5.03 4.70 12.12
N LEU A 165 6.09 4.03 12.55
CA LEU A 165 6.23 3.55 13.92
C LEU A 165 5.97 4.69 14.91
N SER A 166 5.19 4.45 15.97
CA SER A 166 4.72 5.49 16.90
C SER A 166 5.83 6.27 17.59
N HIS A 167 6.99 5.65 17.78
CA HIS A 167 8.17 6.29 18.37
C HIS A 167 9.04 7.05 17.35
N GLN A 168 8.69 7.04 16.07
CA GLN A 168 9.44 7.58 14.96
C GLN A 168 8.51 8.34 14.00
N PRO A 169 7.89 9.45 14.46
CA PRO A 169 6.96 10.23 13.64
C PRO A 169 7.67 10.96 12.51
N TYR A 170 6.96 11.32 11.44
CA TYR A 170 7.54 11.96 10.25
C TYR A 170 8.19 13.33 10.50
N ARG A 171 7.92 13.98 11.61
CA ARG A 171 8.63 15.20 12.06
C ARG A 171 10.06 14.94 12.51
N ASP A 172 10.46 13.68 12.74
CA ASP A 172 11.79 13.33 13.19
C ASP A 172 12.81 13.52 12.05
N PRO A 173 13.94 14.22 12.28
CA PRO A 173 15.00 14.40 11.29
C PRO A 173 15.62 13.10 10.76
N ILE A 174 15.37 11.95 11.38
CA ILE A 174 15.81 10.64 10.90
C ILE A 174 15.32 10.36 9.47
N TYR A 175 14.21 10.99 9.05
CA TYR A 175 13.64 10.86 7.70
C TYR A 175 14.33 11.74 6.65
N ASP A 176 15.22 12.64 7.01
CA ASP A 176 15.90 13.54 6.07
C ASP A 176 16.54 12.79 4.88
N PRO A 177 17.17 11.60 5.03
CA PRO A 177 17.68 10.85 3.88
C PRO A 177 16.60 10.43 2.88
N LEU A 178 15.41 10.07 3.34
CA LEU A 178 14.29 9.71 2.47
C LEU A 178 13.71 10.94 1.76
N TRP A 179 13.58 12.06 2.49
CA TRP A 179 13.11 13.32 1.90
C TRP A 179 14.08 13.83 0.83
N ASP A 180 15.38 13.74 1.09
CA ASP A 180 16.44 14.14 0.15
C ASP A 180 16.37 13.29 -1.13
N ALA A 181 16.32 11.96 -1.01
CA ALA A 181 16.18 11.04 -2.14
C ALA A 181 14.93 11.33 -2.98
N ALA A 182 13.77 11.55 -2.33
CA ALA A 182 12.53 11.88 -3.03
C ALA A 182 12.60 13.25 -3.74
N ASN A 183 13.25 14.25 -3.10
CA ASN A 183 13.47 15.58 -3.66
C ASN A 183 14.38 15.55 -4.90
N GLU A 184 15.50 14.80 -4.84
CA GLU A 184 16.45 14.73 -5.92
C GLU A 184 15.95 13.89 -7.12
N THR A 185 15.26 12.80 -6.85
CA THR A 185 14.69 11.95 -7.91
C THR A 185 13.37 12.49 -8.48
N GLY A 186 12.69 13.39 -7.76
CA GLY A 186 11.36 13.88 -8.12
C GLY A 186 10.25 12.85 -7.91
N THR A 187 10.53 11.77 -7.17
CA THR A 187 9.56 10.71 -6.86
C THR A 187 8.38 11.27 -6.07
N VAL A 188 7.17 10.84 -6.44
CA VAL A 188 5.96 11.15 -5.69
C VAL A 188 5.79 10.14 -4.57
N LEU A 189 5.84 10.58 -3.32
CA LEU A 189 5.52 9.76 -2.16
C LEU A 189 4.01 9.76 -1.93
N LEU A 190 3.41 8.60 -1.78
CA LEU A 190 1.98 8.43 -1.56
C LEU A 190 1.72 7.77 -0.21
N MET A 191 0.66 8.19 0.45
CA MET A 191 0.11 7.56 1.64
C MET A 191 -1.26 6.97 1.30
N HIS A 192 -1.48 5.71 1.67
CA HIS A 192 -2.73 5.01 1.42
C HIS A 192 -3.40 4.62 2.74
N ILE A 193 -4.73 4.57 2.76
CA ILE A 193 -5.41 3.97 3.93
C ILE A 193 -4.87 2.56 4.17
N ALA A 194 -5.02 2.05 5.38
CA ALA A 194 -4.59 0.71 5.78
C ALA A 194 -3.06 0.45 5.66
N THR A 195 -2.24 1.50 5.59
CA THR A 195 -0.77 1.35 5.56
C THR A 195 -0.09 1.79 6.87
N GLN A 196 -0.83 1.79 7.97
CA GLN A 196 -0.23 2.08 9.27
C GLN A 196 0.77 0.98 9.63
N ARG A 197 1.87 1.37 10.28
CA ARG A 197 2.81 0.41 10.85
C ARG A 197 2.21 -0.29 12.08
N ALA A 198 2.75 -1.46 12.41
CA ALA A 198 2.45 -2.17 13.65
C ALA A 198 2.58 -1.24 14.88
N ASN A 199 1.91 -1.56 15.97
CA ASN A 199 1.81 -0.79 17.21
C ASN A 199 1.12 0.61 17.11
N VAL A 200 0.54 0.93 15.99
CA VAL A 200 -0.35 2.09 15.87
C VAL A 200 -1.79 1.61 16.17
N PRO A 201 -2.56 2.30 17.03
CA PRO A 201 -3.91 1.88 17.38
C PRO A 201 -4.82 1.68 16.16
N GLY A 202 -5.54 0.57 16.12
CA GLY A 202 -6.42 0.20 15.01
C GLY A 202 -5.72 -0.52 13.86
N CYS A 203 -4.50 -1.00 14.07
CA CYS A 203 -3.67 -1.71 13.09
C CYS A 203 -3.42 -3.14 13.53
N GLU A 204 -4.46 -3.91 13.72
CA GLU A 204 -4.35 -5.31 14.12
C GLU A 204 -4.35 -6.19 12.89
N ILE A 205 -3.33 -7.06 12.76
CA ILE A 205 -3.27 -8.06 11.70
C ILE A 205 -4.35 -9.12 11.96
N GLY A 206 -4.99 -9.60 10.89
CA GLY A 206 -5.99 -10.66 10.99
C GLY A 206 -7.37 -10.15 11.42
N VAL A 207 -7.64 -8.88 11.21
CA VAL A 207 -8.99 -8.37 11.33
C VAL A 207 -9.88 -9.11 10.32
N ASP A 208 -10.91 -9.75 10.83
CA ASP A 208 -11.96 -10.32 9.98
C ASP A 208 -12.62 -9.19 9.18
N MET A 209 -12.38 -9.19 7.88
CA MET A 209 -12.91 -8.15 6.99
C MET A 209 -14.45 -8.14 6.97
N SER A 210 -15.12 -9.22 7.35
CA SER A 210 -16.58 -9.26 7.50
C SER A 210 -17.06 -8.44 8.70
N THR A 211 -16.21 -8.28 9.70
CA THR A 211 -16.46 -7.41 10.88
C THR A 211 -15.74 -6.07 10.75
N TYR A 212 -15.02 -5.90 9.64
CA TYR A 212 -14.20 -4.72 9.38
C TYR A 212 -15.07 -3.47 9.26
N THR A 213 -14.71 -2.51 9.99
CA THR A 213 -15.26 -1.17 10.04
C THR A 213 -16.62 -1.08 10.74
N PRO A 214 -16.64 -1.07 12.06
CA PRO A 214 -17.74 -0.40 12.74
C PRO A 214 -17.99 0.94 12.05
N ALA A 215 -19.26 1.27 11.82
CA ALA A 215 -19.66 2.50 11.10
C ALA A 215 -18.96 3.78 11.63
N GLY A 216 -18.49 3.76 12.88
CA GLY A 216 -17.71 4.84 13.50
C GLY A 216 -16.26 5.00 13.01
N LEU A 217 -15.67 3.99 12.35
CA LEU A 217 -14.31 4.14 11.80
C LEU A 217 -14.27 4.88 10.46
N ARG A 218 -15.32 4.78 9.64
CA ARG A 218 -15.41 5.50 8.36
C ARG A 218 -15.21 7.01 8.47
N PRO A 219 -15.87 7.73 9.40
CA PRO A 219 -15.66 9.15 9.59
C PRO A 219 -14.23 9.56 10.03
N THR A 220 -13.41 8.60 10.46
CA THR A 220 -12.07 8.84 10.98
C THR A 220 -10.95 8.26 10.11
N GLN A 221 -11.27 7.75 8.91
CA GLN A 221 -10.29 7.17 7.99
C GLN A 221 -9.19 8.15 7.57
N ASP A 222 -9.50 9.45 7.55
CA ASP A 222 -8.58 10.52 7.21
C ASP A 222 -7.72 10.99 8.39
N TYR A 223 -7.86 10.42 9.59
CA TYR A 223 -7.14 10.86 10.79
C TYR A 223 -5.62 10.79 10.58
N TRP A 224 -5.12 9.65 10.11
CA TRP A 224 -3.68 9.42 10.00
C TRP A 224 -3.05 10.24 8.89
N VAL A 225 -3.70 10.41 7.75
CA VAL A 225 -3.15 11.24 6.67
C VAL A 225 -3.09 12.71 7.07
N ARG A 226 -4.08 13.22 7.79
CA ARG A 226 -4.05 14.58 8.35
C ARG A 226 -2.90 14.74 9.33
N TYR A 227 -2.73 13.77 10.23
CA TYR A 227 -1.65 13.78 11.20
C TYR A 227 -0.28 13.76 10.53
N ALA A 228 -0.05 12.83 9.59
CA ALA A 228 1.20 12.69 8.86
C ALA A 228 1.54 13.95 8.04
N MET A 229 0.56 14.50 7.31
CA MET A 229 0.77 15.73 6.54
C MET A 229 1.07 16.93 7.44
N THR A 230 0.42 17.02 8.60
CA THR A 230 0.73 18.06 9.60
C THR A 230 2.17 17.93 10.12
N ASP A 231 2.59 16.72 10.47
CA ASP A 231 3.96 16.46 10.91
C ASP A 231 4.99 16.90 9.86
N ILE A 232 4.79 16.52 8.60
CA ILE A 232 5.71 16.83 7.49
C ILE A 232 5.78 18.34 7.22
N ILE A 233 4.62 19.00 7.15
CA ILE A 233 4.54 20.44 6.84
C ILE A 233 5.17 21.26 7.97
N PHE A 234 4.75 21.05 9.22
CA PHE A 234 5.22 21.85 10.34
C PHE A 234 6.63 21.51 10.82
N ALA A 235 7.17 20.35 10.42
CA ALA A 235 8.61 20.08 10.56
C ALA A 235 9.46 20.81 9.50
N GLY A 236 8.87 21.58 8.59
CA GLY A 236 9.57 22.32 7.54
C GLY A 236 10.17 21.44 6.45
N VAL A 237 9.63 20.24 6.24
CA VAL A 237 10.12 19.32 5.19
C VAL A 237 9.98 19.95 3.82
N CYS A 238 8.83 20.54 3.51
CA CYS A 238 8.58 21.19 2.21
C CYS A 238 9.49 22.41 1.95
N GLU A 239 9.96 23.07 3.00
CA GLU A 239 10.93 24.17 2.88
C GLU A 239 12.34 23.68 2.62
N ARG A 240 12.76 22.62 3.32
CA ARG A 240 14.10 22.03 3.14
C ARG A 240 14.22 21.27 1.82
N TYR A 241 13.13 20.67 1.36
CA TYR A 241 13.04 19.84 0.17
C TYR A 241 11.98 20.36 -0.80
N PRO A 242 12.22 21.46 -1.51
CA PRO A 242 11.18 22.22 -2.24
C PRO A 242 10.63 21.51 -3.48
N LYS A 243 11.27 20.43 -3.95
CA LYS A 243 10.78 19.62 -5.08
C LYS A 243 9.99 18.40 -4.61
N ILE A 244 9.92 18.13 -3.30
CA ILE A 244 9.23 16.97 -2.76
C ILE A 244 7.74 16.99 -3.14
N LYS A 245 7.21 15.83 -3.50
CA LYS A 245 5.79 15.66 -3.81
C LYS A 245 5.22 14.58 -2.92
N ILE A 246 4.21 14.92 -2.15
CA ILE A 246 3.53 13.99 -1.25
C ILE A 246 2.04 14.02 -1.56
N GLY A 247 1.45 12.84 -1.72
CA GLY A 247 0.05 12.66 -2.05
C GLY A 247 -0.68 11.72 -1.10
N SER A 248 -1.98 11.71 -1.24
CA SER A 248 -2.91 10.89 -0.47
C SER A 248 -3.75 10.05 -1.41
N THR A 249 -3.95 8.78 -1.07
CA THR A 249 -4.72 7.81 -1.86
C THR A 249 -5.80 7.16 -1.00
N GLU A 250 -7.05 7.15 -1.51
CA GLU A 250 -8.25 6.57 -0.88
C GLU A 250 -8.71 7.23 0.44
N HIS A 251 -8.24 8.41 0.77
CA HIS A 251 -8.73 9.16 1.94
C HIS A 251 -9.86 10.13 1.59
N GLU A 252 -10.39 10.08 0.36
CA GLU A 252 -11.29 11.08 -0.23
C GLU A 252 -10.64 12.48 -0.30
N ALA A 253 -11.37 13.51 -0.70
CA ALA A 253 -10.83 14.86 -0.81
C ALA A 253 -11.42 15.84 0.22
N SER A 254 -12.51 15.47 0.86
CA SER A 254 -13.24 16.34 1.78
C SER A 254 -12.42 16.79 2.99
N TRP A 255 -11.50 15.95 3.46
CA TRP A 255 -10.66 16.24 4.62
C TRP A 255 -9.64 17.37 4.39
N ILE A 256 -9.27 17.65 3.12
CA ILE A 256 -8.24 18.64 2.79
C ILE A 256 -8.68 20.07 3.15
N VAL A 257 -9.96 20.37 3.01
CA VAL A 257 -10.50 21.72 3.21
C VAL A 257 -10.23 22.26 4.61
N LYS A 258 -10.50 21.45 5.64
CA LYS A 258 -10.32 21.86 7.05
C LYS A 258 -8.85 22.11 7.39
N PRO A 259 -7.89 21.18 7.13
CA PRO A 259 -6.46 21.43 7.30
C PRO A 259 -5.96 22.66 6.56
N MET A 260 -6.36 22.89 5.30
CA MET A 260 -5.95 24.10 4.57
C MET A 260 -6.36 25.38 5.30
N MET A 261 -7.59 25.44 5.82
CA MET A 261 -8.06 26.59 6.59
C MET A 261 -7.28 26.74 7.90
N ASP A 262 -7.05 25.65 8.62
CA ASP A 262 -6.34 25.66 9.90
C ASP A 262 -4.86 26.05 9.72
N PHE A 263 -4.20 25.52 8.70
CA PHE A 263 -2.80 25.86 8.39
C PHE A 263 -2.64 27.32 8.01
N THR A 264 -3.57 27.88 7.22
CA THR A 264 -3.55 29.32 6.90
C THR A 264 -3.75 30.20 8.13
N ALA A 265 -4.49 29.75 9.13
CA ALA A 265 -4.71 30.48 10.37
C ALA A 265 -3.57 30.35 11.39
N ALA A 266 -2.69 29.33 11.24
CA ALA A 266 -1.58 29.05 12.13
C ALA A 266 -0.28 29.79 11.77
N VAL A 267 -0.23 30.41 10.58
CA VAL A 267 0.86 31.23 10.05
C VAL A 267 0.49 32.71 10.17
#